data_e3df7bea1a80a6db4746b9c1c38a2596
#
_entry.id   e3df7bea1a80a6db4746b9c1c38a2596
#
_cell.length_a   1.000
_cell.length_b   1.000
_cell.length_c   1.000
_cell.angle_alpha   90.00
_cell.angle_beta   90.00
_cell.angle_gamma   90.00
#
_symmetry.space_group_name_H-M   'P 1'
#
loop_
_entity.id
_entity.type
_entity.pdbx_description
1 polymer ?
#
loop_
_entity_poly.entity_id
_entity_poly.type
_entity_poly.pdbx_seq_one_letter_code
_entity_poly.pdbx_strand_id
1 'polypeptide(L)'
;MSSRRAPTPATTGGVPPSALRPPRPRGSDVFIRLVCAENLMPELATIRALLPQYPYVTVYAEHAAGGGDYADADGRVALPPGVRVEGLPAAARYALAKIDVDAFPLLRLGITLCDAHGRLPSLRAVPWAAAAAASVWQVELLPSRGSSSSSGGGGGGAATLRALAYALRATGVVSPETWGKVTWVAHGGLYHLGFFLKALTGGAPLPDTRGEFLAALRGYLGGRVFDVRYVAARVPRGVTLKGPLAYLAALLGAPAAAARGPWQAGEKSLAACQVFMRIKGLYFAWDGINMHAGCIDGLHAPPPWS
;
A
#
# COMPACT_ATOMS: atom_id res chain seq x y z
N MET A 1 -63.97 57.07 -31.17
CA MET A 1 -64.18 55.76 -30.47
C MET A 1 -62.80 55.17 -30.12
N SER A 2 -62.41 55.34 -28.91
CA SER A 2 -61.04 55.01 -28.43
C SER A 2 -61.11 53.67 -27.72
N SER A 3 -60.41 52.64 -28.27
CA SER A 3 -60.29 51.32 -27.65
C SER A 3 -59.05 51.27 -26.74
N ARG A 4 -59.32 51.14 -25.46
CA ARG A 4 -58.28 50.95 -24.44
C ARG A 4 -57.86 49.47 -24.41
N ARG A 5 -56.59 49.18 -24.71
CA ARG A 5 -55.97 47.90 -24.44
C ARG A 5 -55.61 47.76 -22.95
N ALA A 6 -56.02 46.67 -22.32
CA ALA A 6 -55.69 46.29 -21.00
C ALA A 6 -54.25 45.78 -20.94
N PRO A 7 -53.48 45.97 -19.83
CA PRO A 7 -52.11 45.46 -19.65
C PRO A 7 -52.13 43.98 -19.26
N THR A 8 -51.27 43.22 -19.90
CA THR A 8 -50.96 41.82 -19.61
C THR A 8 -50.15 41.70 -18.29
N PRO A 9 -50.43 40.73 -17.40
CA PRO A 9 -49.67 40.55 -16.19
C PRO A 9 -48.29 39.94 -16.48
N ALA A 10 -47.22 40.52 -15.87
CA ALA A 10 -45.87 40.04 -15.92
C ALA A 10 -45.75 38.70 -15.15
N THR A 11 -45.31 37.66 -15.84
CA THR A 11 -44.95 36.37 -15.26
C THR A 11 -43.59 36.53 -14.56
N THR A 12 -43.61 36.58 -13.23
CA THR A 12 -42.41 36.45 -12.41
C THR A 12 -41.94 35.01 -12.52
N GLY A 13 -40.90 34.80 -13.30
CA GLY A 13 -40.17 33.53 -13.36
C GLY A 13 -39.44 33.28 -12.02
N GLY A 14 -40.07 32.46 -11.17
CA GLY A 14 -39.43 31.94 -9.97
C GLY A 14 -38.30 31.03 -10.39
N VAL A 15 -37.07 31.40 -10.04
CA VAL A 15 -35.88 30.51 -10.08
C VAL A 15 -36.16 29.34 -9.15
N PRO A 16 -36.09 28.07 -9.61
CA PRO A 16 -36.31 26.94 -8.72
C PRO A 16 -35.21 26.94 -7.65
N PRO A 17 -35.50 26.59 -6.37
CA PRO A 17 -34.50 26.53 -5.34
C PRO A 17 -33.47 25.53 -5.76
N SER A 18 -32.21 26.02 -5.88
CA SER A 18 -31.04 25.23 -6.12
C SER A 18 -31.02 24.08 -5.11
N ALA A 19 -31.25 22.85 -5.58
CA ALA A 19 -31.17 21.65 -4.75
C ALA A 19 -29.82 21.67 -4.06
N LEU A 20 -29.82 21.83 -2.76
CA LEU A 20 -28.66 21.74 -1.90
C LEU A 20 -28.02 20.39 -2.15
N ARG A 21 -26.98 20.39 -2.98
CA ARG A 21 -26.14 19.23 -3.20
C ARG A 21 -25.59 18.84 -1.83
N PRO A 22 -25.83 17.61 -1.35
CA PRO A 22 -25.31 17.20 -0.05
C PRO A 22 -23.81 17.48 -0.05
N PRO A 23 -23.24 17.99 1.06
CA PRO A 23 -21.81 18.25 1.12
C PRO A 23 -21.11 16.95 0.77
N ARG A 24 -20.25 16.99 -0.26
CA ARG A 24 -19.35 15.86 -0.54
C ARG A 24 -18.62 15.57 0.76
N PRO A 25 -18.58 14.29 1.22
CA PRO A 25 -17.77 13.97 2.36
C PRO A 25 -16.36 14.49 2.06
N ARG A 26 -15.86 15.41 2.88
CA ARG A 26 -14.47 15.82 2.86
C ARG A 26 -13.69 14.53 2.95
N GLY A 27 -12.77 14.30 1.99
CA GLY A 27 -11.94 13.11 1.98
C GLY A 27 -11.45 12.89 3.40
N SER A 28 -11.68 11.72 3.95
CA SER A 28 -11.29 11.40 5.33
C SER A 28 -9.81 11.72 5.44
N ASP A 29 -9.47 12.72 6.25
CA ASP A 29 -8.09 13.10 6.49
C ASP A 29 -7.40 11.92 7.15
N VAL A 30 -6.64 11.17 6.35
CA VAL A 30 -5.83 10.06 6.85
C VAL A 30 -4.52 10.65 7.31
N PHE A 31 -4.18 10.40 8.56
CA PHE A 31 -2.95 10.87 9.17
C PHE A 31 -1.83 9.86 8.92
N ILE A 32 -0.72 10.32 8.32
CA ILE A 32 0.48 9.53 8.14
C ILE A 32 1.36 9.71 9.38
N ARG A 33 1.52 8.63 10.15
CA ARG A 33 2.41 8.57 11.30
C ARG A 33 3.83 8.30 10.82
N LEU A 34 4.69 9.31 10.94
CA LEU A 34 6.10 9.15 10.58
C LEU A 34 6.83 8.38 11.69
N VAL A 35 7.53 7.33 11.28
CA VAL A 35 8.31 6.46 12.15
C VAL A 35 9.78 6.62 11.83
N CYS A 36 10.54 7.05 12.81
CA CYS A 36 11.97 7.28 12.76
C CYS A 36 12.67 6.45 13.86
N ALA A 37 13.98 6.56 14.00
CA ALA A 37 14.73 5.77 14.97
C ALA A 37 14.21 5.95 16.41
N GLU A 38 13.85 7.17 16.78
CA GLU A 38 13.46 7.56 18.14
C GLU A 38 12.10 7.00 18.57
N ASN A 39 11.15 6.87 17.64
CA ASN A 39 9.78 6.39 17.95
C ASN A 39 9.48 5.00 17.39
N LEU A 40 10.47 4.30 16.82
CA LEU A 40 10.30 3.01 16.16
C LEU A 40 9.65 1.95 17.07
N MET A 41 10.16 1.79 18.28
CA MET A 41 9.64 0.79 19.22
C MET A 41 8.20 1.10 19.66
N PRO A 42 7.84 2.32 20.13
CA PRO A 42 6.48 2.62 20.56
C PRO A 42 5.48 2.58 19.40
N GLU A 43 5.85 2.99 18.18
CA GLU A 43 4.94 2.90 17.04
C GLU A 43 4.70 1.46 16.61
N LEU A 44 5.72 0.60 16.59
CA LEU A 44 5.54 -0.83 16.30
C LEU A 44 4.79 -1.56 17.42
N ALA A 45 4.98 -1.18 18.70
CA ALA A 45 4.17 -1.69 19.79
C ALA A 45 2.70 -1.30 19.64
N THR A 46 2.43 -0.08 19.16
CA THR A 46 1.07 0.37 18.82
C THR A 46 0.48 -0.46 17.69
N ILE A 47 1.22 -0.69 16.60
CA ILE A 47 0.81 -1.59 15.52
C ILE A 47 0.48 -2.98 16.09
N ARG A 48 1.36 -3.55 16.92
CA ARG A 48 1.14 -4.88 17.53
C ARG A 48 -0.15 -4.96 18.34
N ALA A 49 -0.42 -3.93 19.13
CA ALA A 49 -1.65 -3.85 19.93
C ALA A 49 -2.93 -3.79 19.09
N LEU A 50 -2.84 -3.26 17.89
CA LEU A 50 -3.97 -3.11 16.95
C LEU A 50 -4.23 -4.37 16.10
N LEU A 51 -3.25 -5.27 15.92
CA LEU A 51 -3.39 -6.45 15.06
C LEU A 51 -4.62 -7.32 15.34
N PRO A 52 -5.08 -7.53 16.62
CA PRO A 52 -6.27 -8.32 16.88
C PRO A 52 -7.56 -7.74 16.26
N GLN A 53 -7.66 -6.41 16.17
CA GLN A 53 -8.82 -5.72 15.59
C GLN A 53 -8.63 -5.40 14.10
N TYR A 54 -7.38 -5.21 13.66
CA TYR A 54 -6.99 -4.82 12.31
C TYR A 54 -6.00 -5.83 11.71
N PRO A 55 -6.44 -7.06 11.43
CA PRO A 55 -5.55 -8.16 11.07
C PRO A 55 -5.00 -8.11 9.65
N TYR A 56 -5.44 -7.17 8.82
CA TYR A 56 -4.88 -6.97 7.48
C TYR A 56 -3.78 -5.93 7.53
N VAL A 57 -2.58 -6.31 7.17
CA VAL A 57 -1.38 -5.46 7.16
C VAL A 57 -0.87 -5.33 5.73
N THR A 58 -1.00 -4.15 5.16
CA THR A 58 -0.49 -3.86 3.82
C THR A 58 0.85 -3.16 3.92
N VAL A 59 1.85 -3.67 3.20
CA VAL A 59 3.18 -3.09 3.13
C VAL A 59 3.46 -2.56 1.72
N TYR A 60 4.17 -1.42 1.66
CA TYR A 60 4.67 -0.85 0.43
C TYR A 60 6.10 -0.35 0.63
N ALA A 61 7.04 -0.92 -0.10
CA ALA A 61 8.45 -0.55 -0.05
C ALA A 61 8.74 0.52 -1.12
N GLU A 62 9.37 1.61 -0.69
CA GLU A 62 9.91 2.64 -1.57
C GLU A 62 11.44 2.57 -1.54
N HIS A 63 12.05 2.39 -2.71
CA HIS A 63 13.49 2.17 -2.83
C HIS A 63 14.09 3.17 -3.83
N ALA A 64 15.42 3.37 -3.76
CA ALA A 64 16.11 4.15 -4.77
C ALA A 64 16.17 3.33 -6.06
N ALA A 65 15.64 3.87 -7.15
CA ALA A 65 15.92 3.35 -8.48
C ALA A 65 17.24 3.96 -8.97
N GLY A 66 18.06 3.17 -9.63
CA GLY A 66 19.26 3.68 -10.30
C GLY A 66 18.84 4.60 -11.44
N GLY A 67 18.86 5.93 -11.20
CA GLY A 67 18.54 6.91 -12.23
C GLY A 67 17.37 7.84 -11.93
N GLY A 68 17.33 8.43 -10.76
CA GLY A 68 16.72 9.76 -10.52
C GLY A 68 15.20 9.91 -10.55
N ASP A 69 14.44 9.05 -11.14
CA ASP A 69 12.97 9.10 -11.10
C ASP A 69 12.44 7.95 -10.26
N TYR A 70 11.50 8.26 -9.35
CA TYR A 70 10.69 7.29 -8.64
C TYR A 70 9.79 6.56 -9.65
N ALA A 71 10.39 5.69 -10.47
CA ALA A 71 9.61 4.79 -11.29
C ALA A 71 8.80 3.90 -10.33
N ASP A 72 7.50 3.87 -10.54
CA ASP A 72 6.65 2.82 -9.96
C ASP A 72 7.39 1.50 -10.09
N ALA A 73 7.41 0.73 -9.00
CA ALA A 73 8.24 -0.42 -8.68
C ALA A 73 8.34 -1.57 -9.72
N ASP A 74 8.46 -1.25 -10.97
CA ASP A 74 8.96 -2.14 -12.00
C ASP A 74 10.49 -1.95 -12.05
N GLY A 75 11.20 -2.40 -10.98
CA GLY A 75 12.65 -2.43 -10.92
C GLY A 75 13.21 -2.94 -12.23
N ARG A 76 13.94 -2.09 -12.94
CA ARG A 76 14.40 -2.43 -14.28
C ARG A 76 15.90 -2.66 -14.26
N VAL A 77 16.29 -3.92 -14.12
CA VAL A 77 17.52 -4.36 -14.77
C VAL A 77 17.35 -4.05 -16.26
N ALA A 78 18.30 -3.36 -16.86
CA ALA A 78 18.28 -3.09 -18.29
C ALA A 78 18.29 -4.44 -19.04
N LEU A 79 17.13 -4.85 -19.51
CA LEU A 79 17.01 -6.06 -20.32
C LEU A 79 17.47 -5.77 -21.74
N PRO A 80 17.98 -6.78 -22.46
CA PRO A 80 18.28 -6.64 -23.88
C PRO A 80 17.08 -6.10 -24.67
N PRO A 81 17.29 -5.32 -25.74
CA PRO A 81 16.22 -4.81 -26.57
C PRO A 81 15.27 -5.93 -27.02
N GLY A 82 13.95 -5.72 -26.84
CA GLY A 82 12.92 -6.69 -27.21
C GLY A 82 12.57 -7.73 -26.17
N VAL A 83 13.31 -7.86 -25.07
CA VAL A 83 12.97 -8.77 -23.96
C VAL A 83 12.04 -8.07 -22.98
N ARG A 84 10.87 -8.65 -22.74
CA ARG A 84 9.91 -8.18 -21.72
C ARG A 84 9.99 -9.07 -20.49
N VAL A 85 9.99 -8.45 -19.29
CA VAL A 85 10.03 -9.18 -18.01
C VAL A 85 8.89 -10.18 -17.92
N GLU A 86 7.71 -9.81 -18.41
CA GLU A 86 6.50 -10.66 -18.35
C GLU A 86 6.65 -11.97 -19.16
N GLY A 87 7.54 -11.99 -20.16
CA GLY A 87 7.84 -13.18 -20.96
C GLY A 87 8.87 -14.13 -20.33
N LEU A 88 9.55 -13.71 -19.28
CA LEU A 88 10.60 -14.51 -18.66
C LEU A 88 10.01 -15.61 -17.77
N PRO A 89 10.70 -16.77 -17.64
CA PRO A 89 10.39 -17.77 -16.64
C PRO A 89 10.42 -17.19 -15.21
N ALA A 90 9.62 -17.74 -14.30
CA ALA A 90 9.52 -17.25 -12.93
C ALA A 90 10.88 -17.20 -12.17
N ALA A 91 11.76 -18.18 -12.44
CA ALA A 91 13.11 -18.19 -11.87
C ALA A 91 13.95 -17.01 -12.36
N ALA A 92 13.89 -16.68 -13.65
CA ALA A 92 14.60 -15.55 -14.22
C ALA A 92 14.05 -14.21 -13.70
N ARG A 93 12.73 -14.07 -13.59
CA ARG A 93 12.10 -12.87 -12.96
C ARG A 93 12.54 -12.70 -11.52
N TYR A 94 12.63 -13.79 -10.76
CA TYR A 94 13.13 -13.77 -9.40
C TYR A 94 14.60 -13.32 -9.36
N ALA A 95 15.46 -13.88 -10.20
CA ALA A 95 16.88 -13.53 -10.26
C ALA A 95 17.09 -12.03 -10.56
N LEU A 96 16.32 -11.46 -11.48
CA LEU A 96 16.36 -10.03 -11.78
C LEU A 96 15.93 -9.19 -10.56
N ALA A 97 14.79 -9.53 -9.96
CA ALA A 97 14.32 -8.82 -8.78
C ALA A 97 15.28 -8.94 -7.58
N LYS A 98 15.94 -10.10 -7.41
CA LYS A 98 16.97 -10.28 -6.39
C LYS A 98 18.14 -9.32 -6.60
N ILE A 99 18.64 -9.18 -7.84
CA ILE A 99 19.72 -8.25 -8.16
C ILE A 99 19.34 -6.83 -7.75
N ASP A 100 18.14 -6.38 -8.10
CA ASP A 100 17.65 -5.04 -7.78
C ASP A 100 17.47 -4.84 -6.27
N VAL A 101 16.81 -5.79 -5.60
CA VAL A 101 16.55 -5.70 -4.16
C VAL A 101 17.86 -5.72 -3.37
N ASP A 102 18.83 -6.53 -3.77
CA ASP A 102 20.13 -6.59 -3.09
C ASP A 102 20.96 -5.33 -3.32
N ALA A 103 20.93 -4.76 -4.54
CA ALA A 103 21.70 -3.59 -4.92
C ALA A 103 21.12 -2.27 -4.38
N PHE A 104 19.79 -2.13 -4.37
CA PHE A 104 19.18 -0.84 -4.05
C PHE A 104 18.82 -0.72 -2.55
N PRO A 105 19.01 0.48 -1.98
CA PRO A 105 18.59 0.75 -0.61
C PRO A 105 17.07 0.92 -0.53
N LEU A 106 16.46 0.35 0.50
CA LEU A 106 15.10 0.67 0.92
C LEU A 106 15.10 2.05 1.59
N LEU A 107 14.30 2.97 1.06
CA LEU A 107 14.21 4.35 1.55
C LEU A 107 13.12 4.49 2.61
N ARG A 108 11.93 3.96 2.31
CA ARG A 108 10.74 4.04 3.15
C ARG A 108 9.94 2.76 3.11
N LEU A 109 9.27 2.47 4.21
CA LEU A 109 8.31 1.38 4.30
C LEU A 109 6.96 1.93 4.76
N GLY A 110 5.96 1.92 3.88
CA GLY A 110 4.58 2.21 4.25
C GLY A 110 3.91 0.98 4.86
N ILE A 111 3.15 1.19 5.94
CA ILE A 111 2.39 0.15 6.63
C ILE A 111 0.98 0.66 6.86
N THR A 112 -0.01 -0.06 6.37
CA THR A 112 -1.43 0.22 6.59
C THR A 112 -2.10 -0.97 7.23
N LEU A 113 -2.84 -0.72 8.30
CA LEU A 113 -3.68 -1.73 8.95
C LEU A 113 -5.14 -1.50 8.60
N CYS A 114 -5.91 -2.57 8.42
CA CYS A 114 -7.36 -2.46 8.35
C CYS A 114 -8.04 -3.71 8.93
N ASP A 115 -9.34 -3.54 9.28
CA ASP A 115 -10.20 -4.64 9.67
C ASP A 115 -10.74 -5.42 8.45
N ALA A 116 -11.56 -6.42 8.69
CA ALA A 116 -12.16 -7.24 7.63
C ALA A 116 -13.06 -6.46 6.65
N HIS A 117 -13.49 -5.26 7.03
CA HIS A 117 -14.32 -4.35 6.24
C HIS A 117 -13.52 -3.22 5.58
N GLY A 118 -12.19 -3.20 5.76
CA GLY A 118 -11.31 -2.16 5.22
C GLY A 118 -11.30 -0.85 6.03
N ARG A 119 -11.83 -0.85 7.27
CA ARG A 119 -11.79 0.31 8.16
C ARG A 119 -10.40 0.42 8.79
N LEU A 120 -9.86 1.62 8.80
CA LEU A 120 -8.55 1.93 9.37
C LEU A 120 -8.64 2.17 10.88
N PRO A 121 -7.55 1.94 11.63
CA PRO A 121 -7.49 2.34 13.03
C PRO A 121 -7.54 3.87 13.13
N SER A 122 -8.35 4.34 14.08
CA SER A 122 -8.47 5.77 14.39
C SER A 122 -7.69 6.08 15.65
N LEU A 123 -6.62 6.85 15.51
CA LEU A 123 -5.69 7.21 16.58
C LEU A 123 -5.57 8.72 16.69
N ARG A 124 -5.27 9.21 17.91
CA ARG A 124 -4.87 10.62 18.07
C ARG A 124 -3.48 10.81 17.46
N ALA A 125 -3.32 11.89 16.69
CA ALA A 125 -2.03 12.24 16.10
C ALA A 125 -0.96 12.43 17.18
N VAL A 126 -1.34 13.07 18.26
CA VAL A 126 -0.55 13.27 19.50
C VAL A 126 -1.48 13.12 20.71
N PRO A 127 -0.97 12.84 21.92
CA PRO A 127 -1.81 12.59 23.10
C PRO A 127 -2.82 13.73 23.41
N TRP A 128 -2.44 14.97 23.11
CA TRP A 128 -3.26 16.16 23.33
C TRP A 128 -4.14 16.55 22.12
N ALA A 129 -4.11 15.82 21.01
CA ALA A 129 -4.99 16.12 19.88
C ALA A 129 -6.46 15.97 20.29
N ALA A 130 -7.30 16.92 19.88
CA ALA A 130 -8.72 16.94 20.23
C ALA A 130 -9.48 15.77 19.59
N ALA A 131 -9.08 15.34 18.39
CA ALA A 131 -9.73 14.26 17.64
C ALA A 131 -8.77 13.16 17.24
N ALA A 132 -9.28 11.94 17.14
CA ALA A 132 -8.60 10.83 16.51
C ALA A 132 -8.84 10.86 15.00
N ALA A 133 -7.83 10.46 14.22
CA ALA A 133 -7.90 10.37 12.77
C ALA A 133 -7.54 8.96 12.30
N ALA A 134 -8.08 8.54 11.16
CA ALA A 134 -7.65 7.33 10.48
C ALA A 134 -6.14 7.40 10.24
N SER A 135 -5.41 6.36 10.61
CA SER A 135 -3.95 6.41 10.66
C SER A 135 -3.30 5.31 9.85
N VAL A 136 -2.21 5.67 9.19
CA VAL A 136 -1.27 4.76 8.51
C VAL A 136 0.15 5.13 8.94
N TRP A 137 1.12 4.24 8.74
CA TRP A 137 2.49 4.44 9.16
C TRP A 137 3.44 4.53 7.96
N GLN A 138 4.48 5.34 8.12
CA GLN A 138 5.59 5.42 7.18
C GLN A 138 6.89 5.41 7.97
N VAL A 139 7.68 4.34 7.78
CA VAL A 139 9.01 4.21 8.40
C VAL A 139 10.04 4.83 7.49
N GLU A 140 10.80 5.80 8.00
CA GLU A 140 11.92 6.43 7.31
C GLU A 140 13.21 5.64 7.59
N LEU A 141 13.84 5.13 6.51
CA LEU A 141 15.02 4.28 6.60
C LEU A 141 16.30 4.95 6.08
N LEU A 142 16.16 5.94 5.22
CA LEU A 142 17.25 6.80 4.78
C LEU A 142 16.76 8.24 4.73
N PRO A 143 17.60 9.22 5.09
CA PRO A 143 17.23 10.63 4.96
C PRO A 143 16.98 10.94 3.49
N SER A 144 15.88 11.62 3.18
CA SER A 144 15.60 12.14 1.85
C SER A 144 16.77 13.02 1.41
N ARG A 145 17.33 12.79 0.21
CA ARG A 145 18.30 13.74 -0.41
C ARG A 145 17.59 15.09 -0.58
N GLY A 146 17.89 16.04 0.28
CA GLY A 146 17.27 17.38 0.30
C GLY A 146 17.00 17.92 1.68
N SER A 147 17.01 17.09 2.73
CA SER A 147 17.05 17.55 4.11
C SER A 147 18.49 17.92 4.46
N SER A 148 18.95 19.10 3.99
CA SER A 148 20.09 19.76 4.61
C SER A 148 19.72 19.95 6.07
N SER A 149 20.51 19.37 6.95
CA SER A 149 20.46 19.57 8.39
C SER A 149 20.69 21.06 8.71
N SER A 150 19.66 21.88 8.54
CA SER A 150 19.58 23.16 9.22
C SER A 150 19.17 22.86 10.65
N SER A 151 20.12 22.99 11.53
CA SER A 151 20.02 23.01 12.97
C SER A 151 18.73 23.68 13.45
N GLY A 152 17.89 22.93 14.14
CA GLY A 152 16.84 23.49 14.98
C GLY A 152 15.46 22.95 14.72
N GLY A 153 15.11 21.83 15.35
CA GLY A 153 13.73 21.39 15.48
C GLY A 153 13.52 19.93 15.16
N GLY A 154 13.64 19.03 16.13
CA GLY A 154 12.86 17.80 16.29
C GLY A 154 12.79 16.76 15.17
N GLY A 155 13.68 16.75 14.19
CA GLY A 155 13.71 15.75 13.13
C GLY A 155 14.47 14.51 13.58
N GLY A 156 13.75 13.44 13.94
CA GLY A 156 14.35 12.17 14.31
C GLY A 156 15.22 11.58 13.20
N GLY A 157 16.30 10.88 13.58
CA GLY A 157 17.19 10.19 12.65
C GLY A 157 16.48 9.04 11.93
N ALA A 158 16.92 8.71 10.69
CA ALA A 158 16.38 7.57 9.95
C ALA A 158 16.71 6.25 10.68
N ALA A 159 15.74 5.32 10.73
CA ALA A 159 15.95 4.01 11.29
C ALA A 159 16.84 3.16 10.37
N THR A 160 17.62 2.26 10.95
CA THR A 160 18.38 1.28 10.16
C THR A 160 17.59 0.02 9.93
N LEU A 161 17.91 -0.74 8.87
CA LEU A 161 17.26 -2.05 8.63
C LEU A 161 17.44 -3.01 9.81
N ARG A 162 18.59 -2.97 10.49
CA ARG A 162 18.85 -3.79 11.68
C ARG A 162 17.96 -3.39 12.85
N ALA A 163 17.80 -2.10 13.11
CA ALA A 163 16.88 -1.60 14.15
C ALA A 163 15.44 -1.97 13.84
N LEU A 164 15.00 -1.82 12.57
CA LEU A 164 13.66 -2.20 12.14
C LEU A 164 13.42 -3.71 12.29
N ALA A 165 14.36 -4.56 11.86
CA ALA A 165 14.28 -6.00 12.02
C ALA A 165 14.18 -6.43 13.50
N TYR A 166 14.98 -5.80 14.35
CA TYR A 166 14.93 -6.02 15.80
C TYR A 166 13.56 -5.60 16.36
N ALA A 167 13.11 -4.40 16.05
CA ALA A 167 11.87 -3.83 16.59
C ALA A 167 10.62 -4.62 16.14
N LEU A 168 10.55 -5.06 14.88
CA LEU A 168 9.45 -5.89 14.36
C LEU A 168 9.33 -7.23 15.11
N ARG A 169 10.46 -7.83 15.46
CA ARG A 169 10.50 -9.08 16.25
C ARG A 169 10.25 -8.83 17.73
N ALA A 170 10.93 -7.85 18.32
CA ALA A 170 10.83 -7.56 19.75
C ALA A 170 9.43 -7.12 20.17
N THR A 171 8.71 -6.37 19.31
CA THR A 171 7.31 -6.00 19.54
C THR A 171 6.33 -7.12 19.19
N GLY A 172 6.77 -8.17 18.49
CA GLY A 172 5.92 -9.27 18.06
C GLY A 172 4.98 -8.93 16.89
N VAL A 173 5.23 -7.85 16.14
CA VAL A 173 4.49 -7.55 14.91
C VAL A 173 4.72 -8.67 13.88
N VAL A 174 5.96 -9.15 13.80
CA VAL A 174 6.34 -10.32 13.01
C VAL A 174 6.84 -11.39 13.97
N SER A 175 6.01 -12.40 14.20
CA SER A 175 6.30 -13.50 15.12
C SER A 175 5.47 -14.74 14.75
N PRO A 176 5.85 -15.95 15.18
CA PRO A 176 5.06 -17.15 14.99
C PRO A 176 3.63 -17.03 15.55
N GLU A 177 3.44 -16.26 16.63
CA GLU A 177 2.11 -16.06 17.24
C GLU A 177 1.15 -15.26 16.36
N THR A 178 1.66 -14.53 15.38
CA THR A 178 0.85 -13.79 14.40
C THR A 178 0.49 -14.63 13.16
N TRP A 179 1.11 -15.80 12.99
CA TRP A 179 0.83 -16.67 11.85
C TRP A 179 -0.64 -17.12 11.84
N GLY A 180 -1.26 -17.11 10.66
CA GLY A 180 -2.67 -17.45 10.50
C GLY A 180 -3.66 -16.40 11.03
N LYS A 181 -3.21 -15.47 11.88
CA LYS A 181 -4.04 -14.38 12.43
C LYS A 181 -3.90 -13.10 11.63
N VAL A 182 -2.70 -12.80 11.18
CA VAL A 182 -2.38 -11.63 10.36
C VAL A 182 -2.39 -12.01 8.89
N THR A 183 -3.01 -11.15 8.08
CA THR A 183 -3.01 -11.24 6.62
C THR A 183 -2.12 -10.14 6.06
N TRP A 184 -1.03 -10.53 5.42
CA TRP A 184 -0.09 -9.61 4.79
C TRP A 184 -0.48 -9.34 3.35
N VAL A 185 -0.42 -8.08 2.94
CA VAL A 185 -0.80 -7.64 1.60
C VAL A 185 0.30 -6.77 1.01
N ALA A 186 0.62 -6.97 -0.27
CA ALA A 186 1.51 -6.11 -1.04
C ALA A 186 0.95 -5.94 -2.46
N HIS A 187 1.29 -4.83 -3.13
CA HIS A 187 0.97 -4.62 -4.55
C HIS A 187 2.25 -4.80 -5.36
N GLY A 188 2.28 -5.77 -6.29
CA GLY A 188 3.53 -6.13 -6.97
C GLY A 188 4.51 -6.82 -6.01
N GLY A 189 4.05 -7.90 -5.38
CA GLY A 189 4.65 -8.53 -4.21
C GLY A 189 6.10 -8.95 -4.37
N LEU A 190 6.57 -9.26 -5.60
CA LEU A 190 7.95 -9.69 -5.82
C LEU A 190 8.97 -8.66 -5.29
N TYR A 191 8.77 -7.38 -5.60
CA TYR A 191 9.64 -6.30 -5.12
C TYR A 191 9.32 -5.85 -3.70
N HIS A 192 8.04 -5.56 -3.40
CA HIS A 192 7.68 -5.05 -2.08
C HIS A 192 7.90 -6.07 -0.97
N LEU A 193 7.58 -7.35 -1.21
CA LEU A 193 7.89 -8.43 -0.26
C LEU A 193 9.39 -8.75 -0.25
N GLY A 194 10.10 -8.59 -1.35
CA GLY A 194 11.56 -8.72 -1.42
C GLY A 194 12.24 -7.69 -0.52
N PHE A 195 11.93 -6.41 -0.69
CA PHE A 195 12.45 -5.35 0.18
C PHE A 195 11.99 -5.50 1.63
N PHE A 196 10.77 -5.97 1.85
CA PHE A 196 10.29 -6.25 3.20
C PHE A 196 11.05 -7.42 3.84
N LEU A 197 11.33 -8.49 3.09
CA LEU A 197 12.17 -9.59 3.58
C LEU A 197 13.59 -9.09 3.90
N LYS A 198 14.19 -8.27 3.02
CA LYS A 198 15.48 -7.61 3.32
C LYS A 198 15.44 -6.79 4.60
N ALA A 199 14.32 -6.08 4.86
CA ALA A 199 14.13 -5.37 6.12
C ALA A 199 14.01 -6.34 7.31
N LEU A 200 13.26 -7.43 7.20
CA LEU A 200 13.10 -8.44 8.26
C LEU A 200 14.38 -9.16 8.62
N THR A 201 15.28 -9.32 7.66
CA THR A 201 16.60 -9.93 7.84
C THR A 201 17.68 -8.92 8.30
N GLY A 202 17.32 -7.64 8.48
CA GLY A 202 18.27 -6.60 8.88
C GLY A 202 19.23 -6.16 7.78
N GLY A 203 18.87 -6.37 6.52
CA GLY A 203 19.65 -5.98 5.34
C GLY A 203 20.41 -7.13 4.67
N ALA A 204 20.20 -8.39 5.07
CA ALA A 204 20.80 -9.52 4.39
C ALA A 204 20.31 -9.62 2.93
N PRO A 205 21.16 -10.13 2.00
CA PRO A 205 20.75 -10.43 0.64
C PRO A 205 19.52 -11.37 0.61
N LEU A 206 18.73 -11.29 -0.45
CA LEU A 206 17.66 -12.24 -0.68
C LEU A 206 18.21 -13.66 -0.90
N PRO A 207 17.45 -14.71 -0.57
CA PRO A 207 17.81 -16.09 -0.87
C PRO A 207 18.17 -16.30 -2.36
N ASP A 208 18.98 -17.30 -2.66
CA ASP A 208 19.48 -17.48 -4.04
C ASP A 208 18.42 -18.02 -4.97
N THR A 209 17.47 -18.78 -4.47
CA THR A 209 16.40 -19.38 -5.28
C THR A 209 15.02 -18.85 -4.93
N ARG A 210 14.14 -18.84 -5.94
CA ARG A 210 12.71 -18.56 -5.75
C ARG A 210 12.08 -19.40 -4.63
N GLY A 211 12.43 -20.70 -4.57
CA GLY A 211 11.90 -21.61 -3.56
C GLY A 211 12.26 -21.20 -2.15
N GLU A 212 13.53 -20.88 -1.92
CA GLU A 212 14.03 -20.39 -0.63
C GLU A 212 13.41 -19.05 -0.25
N PHE A 213 13.23 -18.13 -1.21
CA PHE A 213 12.55 -16.87 -1.00
C PHE A 213 11.12 -17.06 -0.49
N LEU A 214 10.34 -17.92 -1.16
CA LEU A 214 8.96 -18.22 -0.76
C LEU A 214 8.91 -18.92 0.61
N ALA A 215 9.87 -19.82 0.89
CA ALA A 215 10.00 -20.45 2.19
C ALA A 215 10.35 -19.45 3.29
N ALA A 216 11.28 -18.52 3.02
CA ALA A 216 11.64 -17.45 3.95
C ALA A 216 10.45 -16.52 4.24
N LEU A 217 9.71 -16.08 3.21
CA LEU A 217 8.49 -15.28 3.40
C LEU A 217 7.48 -16.02 4.30
N ARG A 218 7.24 -17.31 4.02
CA ARG A 218 6.34 -18.12 4.85
C ARG A 218 6.86 -18.26 6.29
N GLY A 219 8.17 -18.38 6.47
CA GLY A 219 8.81 -18.48 7.79
C GLY A 219 8.69 -17.21 8.62
N TYR A 220 8.69 -16.04 8.00
CA TYR A 220 8.50 -14.76 8.70
C TYR A 220 7.03 -14.35 8.84
N LEU A 221 6.23 -14.49 7.78
CA LEU A 221 4.89 -13.90 7.68
C LEU A 221 3.76 -14.91 7.85
N GLY A 222 4.08 -16.20 7.85
CA GLY A 222 3.07 -17.27 7.79
C GLY A 222 2.51 -17.46 6.38
N GLY A 223 1.41 -18.20 6.26
CA GLY A 223 0.82 -18.58 4.97
C GLY A 223 -0.16 -17.56 4.36
N ARG A 224 -0.55 -16.51 5.10
CA ARG A 224 -1.58 -15.55 4.66
C ARG A 224 -0.94 -14.30 4.04
N VAL A 225 -0.27 -14.47 2.92
CA VAL A 225 0.38 -13.41 2.15
C VAL A 225 -0.34 -13.26 0.82
N PHE A 226 -0.74 -12.04 0.45
CA PHE A 226 -1.46 -11.75 -0.78
C PHE A 226 -0.76 -10.68 -1.60
N ASP A 227 -0.67 -10.91 -2.91
CA ASP A 227 -0.24 -9.91 -3.87
C ASP A 227 -1.45 -9.37 -4.63
N VAL A 228 -1.69 -8.06 -4.50
CA VAL A 228 -2.82 -7.38 -5.15
C VAL A 228 -2.79 -7.55 -6.68
N ARG A 229 -1.60 -7.46 -7.32
CA ARG A 229 -1.48 -7.68 -8.77
C ARG A 229 -1.85 -9.11 -9.16
N TYR A 230 -1.39 -10.07 -8.36
CA TYR A 230 -1.73 -11.47 -8.60
C TYR A 230 -3.24 -11.71 -8.49
N VAL A 231 -3.88 -11.19 -7.44
CA VAL A 231 -5.32 -11.35 -7.21
C VAL A 231 -6.13 -10.58 -8.25
N ALA A 232 -5.72 -9.37 -8.61
CA ALA A 232 -6.37 -8.54 -9.63
C ALA A 232 -6.41 -9.23 -11.00
N ALA A 233 -5.39 -10.02 -11.33
CA ALA A 233 -5.36 -10.79 -12.58
C ALA A 233 -6.28 -12.04 -12.56
N ARG A 234 -6.95 -12.32 -11.45
CA ARG A 234 -7.83 -13.50 -11.26
C ARG A 234 -9.29 -13.17 -10.97
N VAL A 235 -9.65 -11.93 -11.18
CA VAL A 235 -11.08 -11.53 -11.20
C VAL A 235 -11.82 -12.21 -12.34
N PRO A 236 -13.17 -12.34 -12.26
CA PRO A 236 -13.96 -13.04 -13.28
C PRO A 236 -13.73 -12.55 -14.70
N ARG A 237 -13.95 -13.42 -15.67
CA ARG A 237 -13.84 -13.10 -17.10
C ARG A 237 -14.66 -11.88 -17.46
N GLY A 238 -14.09 -11.02 -18.32
CA GLY A 238 -14.73 -9.77 -18.75
C GLY A 238 -14.35 -8.54 -17.91
N VAL A 239 -13.66 -8.75 -16.77
CA VAL A 239 -13.10 -7.65 -15.96
C VAL A 239 -11.60 -7.62 -16.13
N THR A 240 -11.03 -6.47 -16.45
CA THR A 240 -9.58 -6.30 -16.57
C THR A 240 -9.10 -5.32 -15.53
N LEU A 241 -8.40 -5.84 -14.51
CA LEU A 241 -7.77 -5.04 -13.46
C LEU A 241 -6.24 -5.09 -13.65
N LYS A 242 -5.75 -4.40 -14.69
CA LYS A 242 -4.31 -4.30 -15.00
C LYS A 242 -3.90 -2.84 -15.01
N GLY A 243 -2.73 -2.54 -14.48
CA GLY A 243 -2.17 -1.19 -14.51
C GLY A 243 -1.50 -0.77 -13.22
N PRO A 244 -0.99 0.47 -13.18
CA PRO A 244 -0.39 1.06 -11.98
C PRO A 244 -1.39 1.15 -10.82
N LEU A 245 -0.88 1.16 -9.59
CA LEU A 245 -1.70 1.24 -8.38
C LEU A 245 -2.67 2.43 -8.38
N ALA A 246 -2.21 3.60 -8.82
CA ALA A 246 -3.05 4.80 -8.90
C ALA A 246 -4.25 4.62 -9.85
N TYR A 247 -4.03 3.96 -10.99
CA TYR A 247 -5.10 3.64 -11.93
C TYR A 247 -6.12 2.67 -11.33
N LEU A 248 -5.65 1.60 -10.69
CA LEU A 248 -6.53 0.62 -10.02
C LEU A 248 -7.31 1.27 -8.87
N ALA A 249 -6.67 2.13 -8.09
CA ALA A 249 -7.32 2.87 -7.02
C ALA A 249 -8.44 3.78 -7.56
N ALA A 250 -8.19 4.49 -8.64
CA ALA A 250 -9.20 5.32 -9.30
C ALA A 250 -10.34 4.48 -9.90
N LEU A 251 -10.01 3.42 -10.62
CA LEU A 251 -10.98 2.50 -11.25
C LEU A 251 -11.93 1.87 -10.23
N LEU A 252 -11.41 1.46 -9.09
CA LEU A 252 -12.18 0.82 -8.01
C LEU A 252 -12.81 1.81 -7.02
N GLY A 253 -12.67 3.12 -7.27
CA GLY A 253 -13.22 4.16 -6.41
C GLY A 253 -12.61 4.14 -5.00
N ALA A 254 -11.33 3.80 -4.88
CA ALA A 254 -10.63 3.84 -3.60
C ALA A 254 -10.45 5.29 -3.12
N PRO A 255 -10.76 5.63 -1.85
CA PRO A 255 -10.65 7.01 -1.34
C PRO A 255 -9.25 7.61 -1.49
N ALA A 256 -8.17 6.83 -1.39
CA ALA A 256 -6.80 7.28 -1.59
C ALA A 256 -6.56 7.89 -2.98
N ALA A 257 -7.33 7.49 -4.01
CA ALA A 257 -7.21 8.06 -5.35
C ALA A 257 -7.54 9.56 -5.41
N ALA A 258 -8.23 10.11 -4.41
CA ALA A 258 -8.56 11.53 -4.32
C ALA A 258 -7.39 12.39 -3.78
N ALA A 259 -6.35 11.78 -3.24
CA ALA A 259 -5.18 12.51 -2.75
C ALA A 259 -4.41 13.16 -3.91
N ARG A 260 -4.03 14.43 -3.72
CA ARG A 260 -3.26 15.19 -4.71
C ARG A 260 -1.78 15.11 -4.38
N GLY A 261 -0.95 14.98 -5.41
CA GLY A 261 0.50 14.99 -5.29
C GLY A 261 1.14 13.62 -5.46
N PRO A 262 2.47 13.54 -5.43
CA PRO A 262 3.19 12.28 -5.51
C PRO A 262 2.96 11.50 -4.21
N TRP A 263 2.41 10.29 -4.31
CA TRP A 263 2.20 9.42 -3.17
C TRP A 263 3.53 8.91 -2.63
N GLN A 264 3.69 9.01 -1.32
CA GLN A 264 4.80 8.38 -0.59
C GLN A 264 4.42 6.95 -0.15
N ALA A 265 5.33 6.24 0.49
CA ALA A 265 5.14 4.85 0.91
C ALA A 265 3.88 4.64 1.77
N GLY A 266 3.55 5.59 2.66
CA GLY A 266 2.34 5.54 3.50
C GLY A 266 1.06 5.61 2.67
N GLU A 267 0.94 6.59 1.74
CA GLU A 267 -0.22 6.68 0.86
C GLU A 267 -0.31 5.50 -0.11
N LYS A 268 0.82 5.01 -0.61
CA LYS A 268 0.85 3.85 -1.51
C LYS A 268 0.40 2.58 -0.78
N SER A 269 0.80 2.37 0.48
CA SER A 269 0.32 1.25 1.29
C SER A 269 -1.19 1.34 1.56
N LEU A 270 -1.71 2.55 1.81
CA LEU A 270 -3.14 2.81 1.96
C LEU A 270 -3.90 2.49 0.67
N ALA A 271 -3.42 2.99 -0.47
CA ALA A 271 -4.05 2.73 -1.75
C ALA A 271 -4.07 1.22 -2.07
N ALA A 272 -2.97 0.51 -1.84
CA ALA A 272 -2.89 -0.94 -2.02
C ALA A 272 -3.85 -1.70 -1.10
N CYS A 273 -3.97 -1.28 0.17
CA CYS A 273 -4.95 -1.81 1.12
C CYS A 273 -6.38 -1.64 0.60
N GLN A 274 -6.75 -0.43 0.20
CA GLN A 274 -8.09 -0.14 -0.29
C GLN A 274 -8.42 -0.88 -1.59
N VAL A 275 -7.48 -0.97 -2.52
CA VAL A 275 -7.62 -1.75 -3.76
C VAL A 275 -7.82 -3.23 -3.43
N PHE A 276 -7.01 -3.80 -2.53
CA PHE A 276 -7.17 -5.20 -2.09
C PHE A 276 -8.55 -5.46 -1.49
N MET A 277 -9.01 -4.60 -0.58
CA MET A 277 -10.31 -4.77 0.08
C MET A 277 -11.48 -4.60 -0.90
N ARG A 278 -11.36 -3.70 -1.89
CA ARG A 278 -12.34 -3.56 -2.97
C ARG A 278 -12.39 -4.80 -3.87
N ILE A 279 -11.24 -5.31 -4.31
CA ILE A 279 -11.16 -6.55 -5.11
C ILE A 279 -11.76 -7.71 -4.32
N LYS A 280 -11.35 -7.88 -3.06
CA LYS A 280 -11.87 -8.93 -2.18
C LYS A 280 -13.39 -8.86 -2.06
N GLY A 281 -13.95 -7.68 -1.78
CA GLY A 281 -15.40 -7.51 -1.58
C GLY A 281 -16.23 -7.63 -2.86
N LEU A 282 -15.69 -7.23 -4.01
CA LEU A 282 -16.44 -7.23 -5.28
C LEU A 282 -16.39 -8.57 -6.01
N TYR A 283 -15.26 -9.28 -5.93
CA TYR A 283 -15.00 -10.42 -6.82
C TYR A 283 -14.74 -11.76 -6.11
N PHE A 284 -14.45 -11.74 -4.81
CA PHE A 284 -14.16 -12.96 -4.06
C PHE A 284 -15.14 -13.11 -2.91
N ALA A 285 -16.32 -13.67 -3.19
CA ALA A 285 -17.28 -14.02 -2.17
C ALA A 285 -16.74 -15.14 -1.25
N TRP A 286 -17.15 -15.17 0.03
CA TRP A 286 -16.96 -16.28 0.94
C TRP A 286 -15.51 -16.80 0.99
N ASP A 287 -14.55 -16.09 1.43
CA ASP A 287 -13.16 -16.56 1.54
C ASP A 287 -12.51 -17.14 0.26
N GLY A 288 -13.15 -17.03 -0.90
CA GLY A 288 -12.61 -17.49 -2.18
C GLY A 288 -11.24 -16.92 -2.51
N ILE A 289 -10.90 -15.76 -1.93
CA ILE A 289 -9.57 -15.16 -2.05
C ILE A 289 -8.47 -16.02 -1.40
N ASN A 290 -8.80 -16.87 -0.40
CA ASN A 290 -7.82 -17.65 0.35
C ASN A 290 -7.06 -18.67 -0.52
N MET A 291 -7.64 -19.11 -1.62
CA MET A 291 -6.94 -19.98 -2.59
C MET A 291 -5.73 -19.31 -3.27
N HIS A 292 -5.64 -17.97 -3.18
CA HIS A 292 -4.55 -17.18 -3.72
C HIS A 292 -3.49 -16.79 -2.67
N ALA A 293 -3.65 -17.28 -1.44
CA ALA A 293 -2.68 -17.03 -0.38
C ALA A 293 -1.30 -17.63 -0.74
N GLY A 294 -0.24 -16.87 -0.50
CA GLY A 294 1.12 -17.24 -0.84
C GLY A 294 1.48 -17.11 -2.32
N CYS A 295 0.53 -16.74 -3.18
CA CYS A 295 0.78 -16.53 -4.60
C CYS A 295 1.26 -15.10 -4.88
N ILE A 296 2.34 -14.97 -5.64
CA ILE A 296 2.98 -13.69 -5.98
C ILE A 296 3.02 -13.55 -7.49
N ASP A 297 2.64 -12.36 -7.99
CA ASP A 297 2.71 -12.01 -9.40
C ASP A 297 4.15 -12.13 -9.92
N GLY A 298 4.29 -12.72 -11.10
CA GLY A 298 5.60 -13.00 -11.67
C GLY A 298 6.29 -14.26 -11.16
N LEU A 299 5.92 -14.81 -10.01
CA LEU A 299 6.48 -16.06 -9.46
C LEU A 299 5.57 -17.26 -9.61
N HIS A 300 4.26 -17.07 -9.67
CA HIS A 300 3.27 -18.13 -9.84
C HIS A 300 2.58 -17.98 -11.19
N ALA A 301 2.48 -19.09 -11.91
CA ALA A 301 1.74 -19.14 -13.15
C ALA A 301 0.25 -18.82 -12.93
N PRO A 302 -0.44 -18.20 -13.90
CA PRO A 302 -1.88 -18.15 -13.87
C PRO A 302 -2.43 -19.57 -13.87
N PRO A 303 -3.56 -19.84 -13.20
CA PRO A 303 -4.22 -21.15 -13.31
C PRO A 303 -4.60 -21.41 -14.77
N PRO A 304 -4.62 -22.69 -15.20
CA PRO A 304 -4.81 -23.06 -16.62
C PRO A 304 -6.15 -22.63 -17.21
N TRP A 305 -7.08 -22.12 -16.39
CA TRP A 305 -8.41 -21.64 -16.80
C TRP A 305 -8.59 -20.12 -16.74
N SER A 306 -7.52 -19.36 -16.59
CA SER A 306 -7.59 -17.87 -16.58
C SER A 306 -7.62 -17.28 -18.00
#